data_c253e13ce7cafb2a2eb64bc8c6bab156
#
_entry.id   c253e13ce7cafb2a2eb64bc8c6bab156
#
_cell.length_a   1.000
_cell.length_b   1.000
_cell.length_c   1.000
_cell.angle_alpha   90.00
_cell.angle_beta   90.00
_cell.angle_gamma   90.00
#
_symmetry.space_group_name_H-M   'P 1'
#
loop_
_entity.id
_entity.type
_entity.pdbx_description
1 polymer ?
#
loop_
_entity_poly.entity_id
_entity_poly.type
_entity_poly.pdbx_seq_one_letter_code
_entity_poly.pdbx_strand_id
1 'polypeptide(L)'
;MPFSPAIEACRVPDERLAGAYEETSAAHRSWIKTTLALAEATYPAPPSRLTITSENAAAGFGFARTRETAPWAVLLIGEGYASAVRLAAAIMPARLAGVEPVFAVWTGAE
;
A
#
# COMPACT_ATOMS: atom_id res chain seq x y z
N MET A 1 7.42 -13.83 7.28
CA MET A 1 8.84 -13.46 7.13
C MET A 1 9.35 -12.89 8.45
N PRO A 2 10.37 -13.47 9.04
CA PRO A 2 10.96 -12.89 10.25
C PRO A 2 11.73 -11.61 9.87
N PHE A 3 11.45 -10.55 10.58
CA PHE A 3 12.17 -9.29 10.41
C PHE A 3 13.44 -9.31 11.26
N SER A 4 14.41 -8.50 10.88
CA SER A 4 15.60 -8.33 11.72
C SER A 4 15.17 -7.75 13.07
N PRO A 5 15.91 -8.05 14.17
CA PRO A 5 15.60 -7.48 15.49
C PRO A 5 15.54 -5.94 15.48
N ALA A 6 16.33 -5.29 14.64
CA ALA A 6 16.31 -3.84 14.54
C ALA A 6 14.99 -3.31 13.99
N ILE A 7 14.40 -4.00 13.03
CA ILE A 7 13.08 -3.62 12.46
C ILE A 7 11.97 -3.88 13.48
N GLU A 8 12.00 -5.06 14.13
CA GLU A 8 11.00 -5.39 15.16
C GLU A 8 11.01 -4.41 16.33
N ALA A 9 12.19 -3.91 16.70
CA ALA A 9 12.30 -2.91 17.77
C ALA A 9 11.63 -1.58 17.43
N CYS A 10 11.48 -1.27 16.14
CA CYS A 10 10.82 -0.04 15.68
C CYS A 10 9.31 -0.19 15.48
N ARG A 11 8.78 -1.39 15.63
CA ARG A 11 7.37 -1.66 15.38
C ARG A 11 6.48 -1.00 16.42
N VAL A 12 5.43 -0.33 15.96
CA VAL A 12 4.43 0.25 16.85
C VAL A 12 3.59 -0.89 17.47
N PRO A 13 3.46 -0.96 18.81
CA PRO A 13 2.66 -2.00 19.45
C PRO A 13 1.19 -1.93 19.04
N ASP A 14 0.54 -3.09 18.98
CA ASP A 14 -0.87 -3.19 18.61
C ASP A 14 -1.78 -2.38 19.55
N GLU A 15 -1.43 -2.30 20.84
CA GLU A 15 -2.18 -1.52 21.82
C GLU A 15 -2.19 -0.02 21.50
N ARG A 16 -1.07 0.51 20.99
CA ARG A 16 -1.01 1.90 20.56
C ARG A 16 -1.85 2.14 19.32
N LEU A 17 -1.86 1.19 18.39
CA LEU A 17 -2.69 1.28 17.18
C LEU A 17 -4.17 1.24 17.53
N ALA A 18 -4.57 0.35 18.41
CA ALA A 18 -5.95 0.25 18.88
C ALA A 18 -6.40 1.52 19.61
N GLY A 19 -5.54 2.05 20.49
CA GLY A 19 -5.81 3.31 21.20
C GLY A 19 -5.96 4.50 20.26
N ALA A 20 -5.10 4.59 19.26
CA ALA A 20 -5.19 5.65 18.25
C ALA A 20 -6.48 5.55 17.45
N TYR A 21 -6.92 4.33 17.11
CA TYR A 21 -8.18 4.12 16.41
C TYR A 21 -9.37 4.59 17.24
N GLU A 22 -9.39 4.28 18.54
CA GLU A 22 -10.45 4.70 19.44
C GLU A 22 -10.49 6.22 19.63
N GLU A 23 -9.34 6.89 19.61
CA GLU A 23 -9.24 8.35 19.69
C GLU A 23 -9.65 9.06 18.41
N THR A 24 -9.74 8.32 17.29
CA THR A 24 -10.15 8.89 16.01
C THR A 24 -11.64 9.23 16.03
N SER A 25 -12.00 10.45 15.62
CA SER A 25 -13.40 10.88 15.59
C SER A 25 -14.24 10.01 14.62
N ALA A 26 -15.55 9.95 14.88
CA ALA A 26 -16.46 9.22 14.01
C ALA A 26 -16.43 9.74 12.56
N ALA A 27 -16.30 11.05 12.38
CA ALA A 27 -16.20 11.66 11.06
C ALA A 27 -14.93 11.20 10.33
N HIS A 28 -13.78 11.20 11.00
CA HIS A 28 -12.52 10.75 10.41
C HIS A 28 -12.55 9.26 10.09
N ARG A 29 -13.15 8.43 10.96
CA ARG A 29 -13.33 7.00 10.67
C ARG A 29 -14.17 6.79 9.43
N SER A 30 -15.24 7.57 9.28
CA SER A 30 -16.11 7.50 8.11
C SER A 30 -15.35 7.88 6.83
N TRP A 31 -14.54 8.92 6.88
CA TRP A 31 -13.74 9.35 5.74
C TRP A 31 -12.70 8.29 5.33
N ILE A 32 -12.08 7.65 6.31
CA ILE A 32 -11.14 6.54 6.05
C ILE A 32 -11.87 5.38 5.37
N LYS A 33 -13.03 4.98 5.90
CA LYS A 33 -13.83 3.89 5.30
C LYS A 33 -14.27 4.22 3.88
N THR A 34 -14.68 5.45 3.62
CA THR A 34 -15.06 5.90 2.28
C THR A 34 -13.86 5.83 1.32
N THR A 35 -12.69 6.25 1.77
CA THR A 35 -11.47 6.17 0.99
C THR A 35 -11.11 4.73 0.64
N LEU A 36 -11.21 3.82 1.60
CA LEU A 36 -10.96 2.40 1.37
C LEU A 36 -11.94 1.80 0.36
N ALA A 37 -13.23 2.11 0.51
CA ALA A 37 -14.27 1.63 -0.40
C ALA A 37 -14.06 2.17 -1.83
N LEU A 38 -13.69 3.44 -1.95
CA LEU A 38 -13.41 4.06 -3.24
C LEU A 38 -12.19 3.41 -3.91
N ALA A 39 -11.16 3.12 -3.14
CA ALA A 39 -9.96 2.44 -3.65
C ALA A 39 -10.31 1.04 -4.16
N GLU A 40 -11.10 0.27 -3.41
CA GLU A 40 -11.55 -1.05 -3.84
C GLU A 40 -12.35 -1.01 -5.14
N ALA A 41 -13.17 0.02 -5.33
CA ALA A 41 -13.96 0.20 -6.54
C ALA A 41 -13.10 0.63 -7.72
N THR A 42 -12.02 1.40 -7.47
CA THR A 42 -11.17 1.98 -8.50
C THR A 42 -10.06 1.03 -8.97
N TYR A 43 -9.51 0.24 -8.05
CA TYR A 43 -8.37 -0.64 -8.33
C TYR A 43 -8.79 -2.10 -8.21
N PRO A 44 -9.28 -2.72 -9.31
CA PRO A 44 -9.60 -4.14 -9.28
C PRO A 44 -8.33 -4.97 -9.04
N ALA A 45 -8.49 -6.09 -8.35
CA ALA A 45 -7.36 -6.97 -8.05
C ALA A 45 -6.82 -7.58 -9.36
N PRO A 46 -5.59 -7.24 -9.77
CA PRO A 46 -4.99 -7.83 -10.97
C PRO A 46 -4.49 -9.25 -10.68
N PRO A 47 -4.25 -10.06 -11.72
CA PRO A 47 -3.56 -11.32 -11.52
C PRO A 47 -2.15 -11.08 -10.95
N SER A 48 -1.63 -12.03 -10.17
CA SER A 48 -0.31 -11.92 -9.54
C SER A 48 0.82 -11.82 -10.56
N ARG A 49 0.60 -12.35 -11.75
CA ARG A 49 1.52 -12.27 -12.88
C ARG A 49 0.74 -12.15 -14.17
N LEU A 50 1.12 -11.19 -15.00
CA LEU A 50 0.51 -10.98 -16.30
C LEU A 50 1.60 -10.70 -17.33
N THR A 51 1.59 -11.46 -18.43
CA THR A 51 2.48 -11.22 -19.57
C THR A 51 1.64 -10.81 -20.76
N ILE A 52 1.99 -9.69 -21.36
CA ILE A 52 1.36 -9.19 -22.59
C ILE A 52 2.44 -9.20 -23.67
N THR A 53 2.17 -9.91 -24.77
CA THR A 53 3.07 -9.98 -25.91
C THR A 53 2.45 -9.23 -27.09
N SER A 54 3.24 -8.43 -27.77
CA SER A 54 2.81 -7.70 -28.96
C SER A 54 3.86 -7.85 -30.04
N GLU A 55 3.40 -8.11 -31.26
CA GLU A 55 4.29 -8.22 -32.43
C GLU A 55 3.81 -7.30 -33.54
N ASN A 56 4.76 -6.66 -34.21
CA ASN A 56 4.50 -5.84 -35.37
C ASN A 56 5.37 -6.37 -36.54
N ALA A 57 4.82 -7.28 -37.32
CA ALA A 57 5.53 -7.90 -38.41
C ALA A 57 5.95 -6.89 -39.48
N ALA A 58 5.14 -5.89 -39.77
CA ALA A 58 5.43 -4.86 -40.75
C ALA A 58 6.63 -4.01 -40.36
N ALA A 59 6.78 -3.70 -39.08
CA ALA A 59 7.91 -2.92 -38.54
C ALA A 59 9.10 -3.80 -38.17
N GLY A 60 8.94 -5.11 -38.13
CA GLY A 60 10.02 -6.06 -37.84
C GLY A 60 10.40 -6.13 -36.36
N PHE A 61 9.49 -5.76 -35.43
CA PHE A 61 9.78 -5.88 -34.00
C PHE A 61 8.61 -6.47 -33.23
N GLY A 62 8.92 -6.98 -32.06
CA GLY A 62 7.94 -7.42 -31.08
C GLY A 62 8.42 -7.06 -29.67
N PHE A 63 7.51 -7.06 -28.69
CA PHE A 63 7.86 -6.88 -27.29
C PHE A 63 6.96 -7.72 -26.40
N ALA A 64 7.49 -8.06 -25.25
CA ALA A 64 6.74 -8.70 -24.19
C ALA A 64 6.84 -7.84 -22.94
N ARG A 65 5.70 -7.64 -22.25
CA ARG A 65 5.65 -6.92 -20.99
C ARG A 65 5.13 -7.87 -19.92
N THR A 66 5.91 -8.06 -18.88
CA THR A 66 5.50 -8.89 -17.75
C THR A 66 5.33 -8.00 -16.52
N ARG A 67 4.19 -8.16 -15.84
CA ARG A 67 3.92 -7.49 -14.56
C ARG A 67 3.80 -8.56 -13.50
N GLU A 68 4.49 -8.35 -12.39
CA GLU A 68 4.44 -9.25 -11.24
C GLU A 68 4.15 -8.44 -9.99
N THR A 69 3.41 -9.05 -9.05
CA THR A 69 3.18 -8.45 -7.75
C THR A 69 4.51 -8.36 -7.00
N ALA A 70 4.84 -7.17 -6.50
CA ALA A 70 6.04 -6.97 -5.70
C ALA A 70 5.95 -7.81 -4.40
N PRO A 71 7.08 -8.35 -3.92
CA PRO A 71 7.06 -9.17 -2.71
C PRO A 71 6.87 -8.36 -1.42
N TRP A 72 7.11 -7.06 -1.44
CA TRP A 72 6.90 -6.16 -0.32
C TRP A 72 6.91 -4.71 -0.81
N ALA A 73 6.42 -3.81 0.04
CA ALA A 73 6.44 -2.38 -0.22
C ALA A 73 6.64 -1.62 1.09
N VAL A 74 7.32 -0.49 1.02
CA VAL A 74 7.54 0.40 2.16
C VAL A 74 7.10 1.80 1.79
N LEU A 75 6.26 2.41 2.62
CA LEU A 75 5.90 3.83 2.51
C LEU A 75 6.64 4.61 3.59
N LEU A 76 7.43 5.58 3.18
CA LEU A 76 8.07 6.50 4.11
C LEU A 76 7.15 7.72 4.30
N ILE A 77 6.81 8.00 5.54
CA ILE A 77 5.86 9.07 5.88
C ILE A 77 6.63 10.20 6.56
N GLY A 78 6.66 11.36 5.92
CA GLY A 78 7.28 12.55 6.49
C GLY A 78 6.31 13.36 7.33
N GLU A 79 6.83 14.34 8.08
CA GLU A 79 6.05 15.19 8.99
C GLU A 79 4.88 15.92 8.31
N GLY A 80 5.00 16.26 7.02
CA GLY A 80 3.93 16.94 6.30
C GLY A 80 2.75 16.05 5.94
N TYR A 81 2.80 14.76 6.24
CA TYR A 81 1.77 13.79 5.86
C TYR A 81 1.10 13.17 7.08
N ALA A 82 0.47 14.01 7.88
CA ALA A 82 -0.21 13.55 9.10
C ALA A 82 -1.66 13.12 8.87
N SER A 83 -2.11 12.98 7.62
CA SER A 83 -3.49 12.62 7.30
C SER A 83 -3.67 11.11 7.14
N ALA A 84 -4.53 10.52 7.98
CA ALA A 84 -4.88 9.11 7.89
C ALA A 84 -5.57 8.76 6.56
N VAL A 85 -6.36 9.69 6.01
CA VAL A 85 -7.04 9.49 4.72
C VAL A 85 -6.03 9.41 3.58
N ARG A 86 -5.03 10.29 3.59
CA ARG A 86 -3.95 10.26 2.57
C ARG A 86 -3.13 8.98 2.68
N LEU A 87 -2.84 8.54 3.90
CA LEU A 87 -2.11 7.30 4.12
C LEU A 87 -2.89 6.10 3.60
N ALA A 88 -4.18 6.03 3.89
CA ALA A 88 -5.04 4.98 3.37
C ALA A 88 -5.07 4.98 1.83
N ALA A 89 -5.18 6.14 1.21
CA ALA A 89 -5.17 6.27 -0.24
C ALA A 89 -3.83 5.85 -0.86
N ALA A 90 -2.73 6.04 -0.15
CA ALA A 90 -1.40 5.66 -0.62
C ALA A 90 -1.13 4.14 -0.47
N ILE A 91 -1.65 3.52 0.59
CA ILE A 91 -1.41 2.10 0.89
C ILE A 91 -2.31 1.18 0.06
N MET A 92 -3.56 1.54 -0.15
CA MET A 92 -4.56 0.65 -0.74
C MET A 92 -4.21 0.12 -2.13
N PRO A 93 -3.66 0.90 -3.07
CA PRO A 93 -3.28 0.35 -4.37
C PRO A 93 -2.31 -0.83 -4.27
N ALA A 94 -1.32 -0.75 -3.39
CA ALA A 94 -0.36 -1.83 -3.17
C ALA A 94 -1.05 -3.07 -2.59
N ARG A 95 -1.90 -2.90 -1.59
CA ARG A 95 -2.62 -4.01 -0.97
C ARG A 95 -3.59 -4.68 -1.94
N LEU A 96 -4.31 -3.89 -2.73
CA LEU A 96 -5.24 -4.42 -3.73
C LEU A 96 -4.52 -5.15 -4.85
N ALA A 97 -3.28 -4.75 -5.15
CA ALA A 97 -2.43 -5.48 -6.10
C ALA A 97 -1.86 -6.78 -5.52
N GLY A 98 -2.13 -7.08 -4.27
CA GLY A 98 -1.66 -8.30 -3.62
C GLY A 98 -0.27 -8.22 -3.01
N VAL A 99 0.28 -7.02 -2.88
CA VAL A 99 1.60 -6.82 -2.27
C VAL A 99 1.50 -7.05 -0.76
N GLU A 100 2.28 -8.00 -0.26
CA GLU A 100 2.38 -8.33 1.17
C GLU A 100 3.82 -8.70 1.50
N PRO A 101 4.38 -8.16 2.60
CA PRO A 101 3.81 -7.13 3.47
C PRO A 101 3.94 -5.72 2.92
N VAL A 102 3.10 -4.80 3.41
CA VAL A 102 3.23 -3.37 3.17
C VAL A 102 3.57 -2.70 4.50
N PHE A 103 4.66 -1.96 4.52
CA PHE A 103 5.14 -1.25 5.71
C PHE A 103 4.88 0.24 5.58
N ALA A 104 4.47 0.86 6.67
CA ALA A 104 4.42 2.31 6.78
C ALA A 104 5.44 2.73 7.84
N VAL A 105 6.38 3.58 7.46
CA VAL A 105 7.47 4.02 8.33
C VAL A 105 7.36 5.52 8.55
N TRP A 106 7.14 5.91 9.80
CA TRP A 106 7.11 7.31 10.21
C TRP A 106 8.55 7.83 10.36
N THR A 107 8.88 8.87 9.63
CA THR A 107 10.22 9.46 9.63
C THR A 107 10.27 10.80 10.35
N GLY A 108 9.12 11.32 10.79
CA GLY A 108 9.04 12.57 11.53
C GLY A 108 9.32 12.38 13.01
N ALA A 109 9.42 13.50 13.73
CA ALA A 109 9.52 13.48 15.18
C ALA A 109 8.16 13.13 15.80
N GLU A 110 8.17 12.46 16.94
CA GLU A 110 6.96 12.17 17.71
C GLU A 110 6.38 13.42 18.39
#